data_a0216f3eb5d3a50b31116f4c90a9f643
#
_entry.id   a0216f3eb5d3a50b31116f4c90a9f643
#
_cell.length_a   1.000
_cell.length_b   1.000
_cell.length_c   1.000
_cell.angle_alpha   90.00
_cell.angle_beta   90.00
_cell.angle_gamma   90.00
#
_symmetry.space_group_name_H-M   'P 1'
#
loop_
_entity.id
_entity.type
_entity.pdbx_description
1 polymer ?
#
loop_
_entity_poly.entity_id
_entity_poly.type
_entity_poly.pdbx_seq_one_letter_code
_entity_poly.pdbx_strand_id
1 'polypeptide(L)'
;VFDGHASTPYTEEATPGPLNAYGRTKLAGEEEIAATGCHALIFRTAWLYSEFSGNFLKTMLRLTAEKEHINVVADQIGTPTYAGDLALALFSIIEGGYYAGREGIYHFTDEGARSWYDFAVEIARAAGHDTCRIEPCRTADYPTRAQRPAYSLLDKSKVRRTFGLEIPHWRESMLYCLMRLKKNN
;
A
#
# COMPACT_ATOMS: atom_id res chain seq x y z
N VAL A 1 -8.47 -7.74 0.26
CA VAL A 1 -9.75 -8.34 0.72
C VAL A 1 -10.96 -7.85 -0.09
N PHE A 2 -10.82 -6.80 -0.91
CA PHE A 2 -11.90 -6.21 -1.73
C PHE A 2 -11.82 -6.66 -3.19
N ASP A 3 -12.94 -6.53 -3.92
CA ASP A 3 -13.10 -6.98 -5.31
C ASP A 3 -12.50 -6.02 -6.36
N GLY A 4 -12.22 -4.77 -6.00
CA GLY A 4 -11.63 -3.79 -6.91
C GLY A 4 -12.58 -3.10 -7.87
N HIS A 5 -13.89 -3.17 -7.64
CA HIS A 5 -14.93 -2.59 -8.52
C HIS A 5 -15.51 -1.26 -7.99
N ALA A 6 -15.07 -0.79 -6.82
CA ALA A 6 -15.55 0.47 -6.26
C ALA A 6 -15.06 1.68 -7.10
N SER A 7 -15.83 2.78 -7.02
CA SER A 7 -15.47 4.09 -7.58
C SER A 7 -15.09 5.11 -6.51
N THR A 8 -15.25 4.75 -5.23
CA THR A 8 -14.87 5.54 -4.06
C THR A 8 -14.01 4.67 -3.13
N PRO A 9 -13.18 5.28 -2.26
CA PRO A 9 -12.36 4.52 -1.33
C PRO A 9 -13.19 3.55 -0.47
N TYR A 10 -12.71 2.31 -0.33
CA TYR A 10 -13.36 1.30 0.51
C TYR A 10 -13.30 1.72 1.98
N THR A 11 -14.45 1.74 2.65
CA THR A 11 -14.54 1.88 4.10
C THR A 11 -14.35 0.51 4.77
N GLU A 12 -14.16 0.50 6.09
CA GLU A 12 -14.04 -0.74 6.85
C GLU A 12 -15.34 -1.56 6.87
N GLU A 13 -16.48 -0.93 6.62
CA GLU A 13 -17.82 -1.52 6.53
C GLU A 13 -18.12 -2.08 5.13
N ALA A 14 -17.29 -1.81 4.13
CA ALA A 14 -17.48 -2.32 2.77
C ALA A 14 -17.38 -3.85 2.76
N THR A 15 -18.31 -4.49 2.05
CA THR A 15 -18.36 -5.95 1.95
C THR A 15 -17.07 -6.49 1.30
N PRO A 16 -16.34 -7.41 1.96
CA PRO A 16 -15.20 -8.07 1.36
C PRO A 16 -15.59 -8.92 0.13
N GLY A 17 -14.70 -8.96 -0.86
CA GLY A 17 -14.88 -9.72 -2.10
C GLY A 17 -13.53 -10.11 -2.71
N PRO A 18 -12.68 -10.91 -2.01
CA PRO A 18 -11.31 -11.15 -2.45
C PRO A 18 -11.23 -11.95 -3.75
N LEU A 19 -10.51 -11.43 -4.76
CA LEU A 19 -10.39 -12.02 -6.10
C LEU A 19 -9.43 -13.21 -6.16
N ASN A 20 -8.48 -13.32 -5.23
CA ASN A 20 -7.39 -14.28 -5.30
C ASN A 20 -7.13 -14.98 -3.95
N ALA A 21 -6.29 -16.01 -3.96
CA ALA A 21 -5.97 -16.80 -2.77
C ALA A 21 -5.36 -15.94 -1.65
N TYR A 22 -4.49 -15.00 -2.01
CA TYR A 22 -3.90 -14.08 -1.02
C TYR A 22 -4.98 -13.27 -0.28
N GLY A 23 -5.91 -12.65 -1.02
CA GLY A 23 -7.01 -11.88 -0.41
C GLY A 23 -7.92 -12.77 0.46
N ARG A 24 -8.23 -13.99 0.00
CA ARG A 24 -9.03 -14.95 0.79
C ARG A 24 -8.34 -15.36 2.09
N THR A 25 -7.03 -15.65 2.06
CA THR A 25 -6.30 -16.03 3.29
C THR A 25 -6.16 -14.86 4.26
N LYS A 26 -6.06 -13.61 3.76
CA LYS A 26 -6.07 -12.44 4.63
C LYS A 26 -7.42 -12.23 5.30
N LEU A 27 -8.50 -12.36 4.55
CA LEU A 27 -9.85 -12.28 5.11
C LEU A 27 -10.11 -13.39 6.14
N ALA A 28 -9.77 -14.63 5.82
CA ALA A 28 -9.90 -15.74 6.76
C ALA A 28 -9.11 -15.50 8.06
N GLY A 29 -7.92 -14.89 7.98
CA GLY A 29 -7.16 -14.51 9.18
C GLY A 29 -7.85 -13.45 10.03
N GLU A 30 -8.55 -12.48 9.42
CA GLU A 30 -9.37 -11.51 10.16
C GLU A 30 -10.56 -12.20 10.86
N GLU A 31 -11.23 -13.12 10.16
CA GLU A 31 -12.36 -13.89 10.67
C GLU A 31 -11.95 -14.81 11.84
N GLU A 32 -10.82 -15.48 11.74
CA GLU A 32 -10.25 -16.30 12.81
C GLU A 32 -9.91 -15.46 14.06
N ILE A 33 -9.29 -14.29 13.89
CA ILE A 33 -9.02 -13.36 15.01
C ILE A 33 -10.35 -12.97 15.67
N ALA A 34 -11.35 -12.58 14.89
CA ALA A 34 -12.65 -12.19 15.41
C ALA A 34 -13.34 -13.35 16.16
N ALA A 35 -13.22 -14.58 15.67
CA ALA A 35 -13.81 -15.77 16.30
C ALA A 35 -13.19 -16.10 17.67
N THR A 36 -11.96 -15.68 17.95
CA THR A 36 -11.33 -15.88 19.27
C THR A 36 -11.96 -15.03 20.37
N GLY A 37 -12.67 -13.94 20.01
CA GLY A 37 -13.16 -12.93 20.96
C GLY A 37 -12.06 -12.11 21.64
N CYS A 38 -10.82 -12.17 21.15
CA CYS A 38 -9.73 -11.37 21.70
C CYS A 38 -9.87 -9.88 21.38
N HIS A 39 -9.32 -9.02 22.24
CA HIS A 39 -9.22 -7.59 21.98
C HIS A 39 -8.16 -7.34 20.90
N ALA A 40 -8.58 -7.07 19.67
CA ALA A 40 -7.69 -6.91 18.52
C ALA A 40 -7.93 -5.63 17.75
N LEU A 41 -6.84 -5.02 17.30
CA LEU A 41 -6.82 -3.98 16.28
C LEU A 41 -6.26 -4.60 14.99
N ILE A 42 -7.07 -4.65 13.94
CA ILE A 42 -6.68 -5.19 12.64
C ILE A 42 -6.49 -4.03 11.66
N PHE A 43 -5.27 -3.86 11.16
CA PHE A 43 -4.97 -2.82 10.19
C PHE A 43 -4.87 -3.40 8.79
N ARG A 44 -5.81 -3.05 7.91
CA ARG A 44 -5.72 -3.31 6.48
C ARG A 44 -4.87 -2.23 5.83
N THR A 45 -3.94 -2.65 4.99
CA THR A 45 -3.06 -1.77 4.23
C THR A 45 -2.93 -2.22 2.78
N ALA A 46 -2.35 -1.38 1.93
CA ALA A 46 -2.13 -1.68 0.51
C ALA A 46 -0.75 -1.18 0.05
N TRP A 47 -0.19 -1.82 -0.98
CA TRP A 47 1.02 -1.41 -1.71
C TRP A 47 2.22 -1.08 -0.80
N LEU A 48 2.46 -1.93 0.19
CA LEU A 48 3.51 -1.73 1.19
C LEU A 48 4.91 -1.81 0.57
N TYR A 49 5.75 -0.84 0.90
CA TYR A 49 7.16 -0.83 0.53
C TYR A 49 8.02 -0.31 1.68
N SER A 50 9.32 -0.62 1.63
CA SER A 50 10.31 -0.16 2.61
C SER A 50 11.73 -0.26 2.05
N GLU A 51 12.70 0.22 2.80
CA GLU A 51 14.13 -0.02 2.56
C GLU A 51 14.53 -1.49 2.76
N PHE A 52 13.72 -2.27 3.47
CA PHE A 52 14.00 -3.69 3.76
C PHE A 52 13.35 -4.62 2.74
N SER A 53 13.95 -5.80 2.54
CA SER A 53 13.45 -6.88 1.66
C SER A 53 13.14 -6.44 0.22
N GLY A 54 12.62 -7.35 -0.60
CA GLY A 54 12.18 -7.06 -1.97
C GLY A 54 10.81 -6.41 -1.99
N ASN A 55 10.63 -5.35 -2.78
CA ASN A 55 9.36 -4.67 -2.98
C ASN A 55 9.33 -3.92 -4.32
N PHE A 56 8.18 -3.30 -4.65
CA PHE A 56 8.01 -2.61 -5.92
C PHE A 56 8.98 -1.44 -6.09
N LEU A 57 9.19 -0.60 -5.06
CA LEU A 57 10.10 0.55 -5.12
C LEU A 57 11.52 0.09 -5.49
N LYS A 58 12.06 -0.91 -4.79
CA LYS A 58 13.41 -1.44 -5.06
C LYS A 58 13.50 -2.12 -6.43
N THR A 59 12.44 -2.79 -6.87
CA THR A 59 12.36 -3.37 -8.20
C THR A 59 12.42 -2.29 -9.28
N MET A 60 11.67 -1.20 -9.12
CA MET A 60 11.70 -0.08 -10.07
C MET A 60 13.04 0.62 -10.09
N LEU A 61 13.65 0.88 -8.94
CA LEU A 61 15.01 1.44 -8.87
C LEU A 61 16.00 0.60 -9.68
N ARG A 62 15.99 -0.72 -9.51
CA ARG A 62 16.87 -1.61 -10.25
C ARG A 62 16.55 -1.62 -11.75
N LEU A 63 15.28 -1.82 -12.12
CA LEU A 63 14.91 -1.93 -13.53
C LEU A 63 15.15 -0.63 -14.30
N THR A 64 14.89 0.52 -13.72
CA THR A 64 15.09 1.82 -14.39
C THR A 64 16.57 2.21 -14.48
N ALA A 65 17.45 1.62 -13.67
CA ALA A 65 18.89 1.78 -13.80
C ALA A 65 19.50 0.82 -14.86
N GLU A 66 18.92 -0.38 -15.04
CA GLU A 66 19.49 -1.45 -15.87
C GLU A 66 18.89 -1.54 -17.28
N LYS A 67 17.65 -1.05 -17.47
CA LYS A 67 16.88 -1.24 -18.70
C LYS A 67 16.68 0.07 -19.46
N GLU A 68 16.73 0.00 -20.79
CA GLU A 68 16.37 1.12 -21.66
C GLU A 68 14.86 1.35 -21.74
N HIS A 69 14.06 0.28 -21.51
CA HIS A 69 12.62 0.33 -21.60
C HIS A 69 11.94 -0.67 -20.66
N ILE A 70 10.85 -0.24 -20.01
CA ILE A 70 9.95 -1.08 -19.20
C ILE A 70 8.50 -0.70 -19.41
N ASN A 71 7.58 -1.68 -19.32
CA ASN A 71 6.14 -1.48 -19.29
C ASN A 71 5.64 -1.60 -17.86
N VAL A 72 4.77 -0.68 -17.42
CA VAL A 72 4.18 -0.70 -16.08
C VAL A 72 2.67 -0.49 -16.15
N VAL A 73 1.93 -1.29 -15.40
CA VAL A 73 0.46 -1.26 -15.39
C VAL A 73 -0.06 0.10 -14.90
N ALA A 74 -0.96 0.71 -15.69
CA ALA A 74 -1.53 2.04 -15.45
C ALA A 74 -3.01 2.03 -15.07
N ASP A 75 -3.72 0.91 -15.22
CA ASP A 75 -5.15 0.75 -14.96
C ASP A 75 -5.47 0.07 -13.61
N GLN A 76 -4.49 -0.03 -12.72
CA GLN A 76 -4.66 -0.42 -11.33
C GLN A 76 -4.36 0.79 -10.43
N ILE A 77 -5.36 1.23 -9.68
CA ILE A 77 -5.29 2.42 -8.82
C ILE A 77 -5.26 2.03 -7.34
N GLY A 78 -4.33 2.58 -6.60
CA GLY A 78 -4.16 2.34 -5.17
C GLY A 78 -3.35 3.46 -4.51
N THR A 79 -2.89 3.22 -3.29
CA THR A 79 -1.98 4.11 -2.59
C THR A 79 -0.71 3.37 -2.20
N PRO A 80 0.48 3.81 -2.66
CA PRO A 80 1.74 3.33 -2.10
C PRO A 80 1.82 3.66 -0.62
N THR A 81 2.22 2.70 0.20
CA THR A 81 2.29 2.86 1.66
C THR A 81 3.69 2.55 2.16
N TYR A 82 4.33 3.50 2.78
CA TYR A 82 5.63 3.28 3.42
C TYR A 82 5.45 2.52 4.73
N ALA A 83 6.10 1.38 4.87
CA ALA A 83 5.98 0.54 6.06
C ALA A 83 6.46 1.24 7.34
N GLY A 84 7.38 2.22 7.22
CA GLY A 84 7.82 3.06 8.33
C GLY A 84 6.70 3.92 8.90
N ASP A 85 5.83 4.48 8.05
CA ASP A 85 4.70 5.31 8.50
C ASP A 85 3.64 4.47 9.20
N LEU A 86 3.32 3.29 8.65
CA LEU A 86 2.45 2.33 9.34
C LEU A 86 3.05 1.90 10.69
N ALA A 87 4.34 1.62 10.75
CA ALA A 87 5.01 1.23 11.99
C ALA A 87 4.97 2.35 13.04
N LEU A 88 5.23 3.60 12.63
CA LEU A 88 5.13 4.76 13.52
C LEU A 88 3.71 4.99 14.03
N ALA A 89 2.70 4.83 13.16
CA ALA A 89 1.29 4.93 13.55
C ALA A 89 0.92 3.87 14.60
N LEU A 90 1.31 2.61 14.36
CA LEU A 90 1.07 1.52 15.31
C LEU A 90 1.81 1.76 16.65
N PHE A 91 3.07 2.20 16.58
CA PHE A 91 3.86 2.49 17.76
C PHE A 91 3.23 3.62 18.59
N SER A 92 2.78 4.71 17.98
CA SER A 92 2.13 5.81 18.69
C SER A 92 0.80 5.39 19.35
N ILE A 93 0.02 4.50 18.72
CA ILE A 93 -1.21 3.94 19.30
C ILE A 93 -0.89 3.11 20.56
N ILE A 94 0.17 2.28 20.48
CA ILE A 94 0.58 1.40 21.59
C ILE A 94 1.17 2.23 22.74
N GLU A 95 2.12 3.13 22.45
CA GLU A 95 2.79 3.96 23.44
C GLU A 95 1.83 4.90 24.16
N GLY A 96 0.86 5.48 23.43
CA GLY A 96 -0.18 6.34 24.00
C GLY A 96 -1.29 5.59 24.73
N GLY A 97 -1.28 4.24 24.73
CA GLY A 97 -2.35 3.43 25.34
C GLY A 97 -3.70 3.58 24.62
N TYR A 98 -3.72 4.08 23.38
CA TYR A 98 -4.97 4.41 22.67
C TYR A 98 -5.73 3.20 22.13
N TYR A 99 -5.22 2.00 22.30
CA TYR A 99 -5.84 0.76 21.83
C TYR A 99 -7.00 0.27 22.70
N ALA A 100 -7.02 0.60 23.99
CA ALA A 100 -8.01 0.08 24.94
C ALA A 100 -9.43 0.55 24.59
N GLY A 101 -10.37 -0.40 24.43
CA GLY A 101 -11.76 -0.14 24.08
C GLY A 101 -11.96 0.38 22.64
N ARG A 102 -10.99 0.15 21.77
CA ARG A 102 -11.03 0.59 20.36
C ARG A 102 -10.76 -0.56 19.39
N GLU A 103 -11.15 -1.77 19.79
CA GLU A 103 -11.02 -2.97 19.00
C GLU A 103 -11.74 -2.84 17.65
N GLY A 104 -11.24 -3.54 16.64
CA GLY A 104 -11.87 -3.59 15.33
C GLY A 104 -10.92 -3.46 14.16
N ILE A 105 -11.50 -3.30 12.98
CA ILE A 105 -10.79 -3.17 11.72
C ILE A 105 -10.59 -1.68 11.42
N TYR A 106 -9.38 -1.34 10.98
CA TYR A 106 -8.96 0.00 10.55
C TYR A 106 -8.23 -0.07 9.24
N HIS A 107 -8.37 0.97 8.42
CA HIS A 107 -7.60 1.14 7.21
C HIS A 107 -6.46 2.11 7.43
N PHE A 108 -5.25 1.74 6.97
CA PHE A 108 -4.10 2.64 6.95
C PHE A 108 -3.33 2.49 5.64
N THR A 109 -3.24 3.57 4.88
CA THR A 109 -2.33 3.79 3.75
C THR A 109 -1.86 5.23 3.81
N ASP A 110 -0.75 5.56 3.15
CA ASP A 110 -0.39 6.96 2.98
C ASP A 110 -1.46 7.72 2.18
N GLU A 111 -1.34 9.04 2.05
CA GLU A 111 -2.30 9.86 1.29
C GLU A 111 -1.98 9.90 -0.20
N GLY A 112 -3.03 10.11 -1.00
CA GLY A 112 -2.98 10.24 -2.46
C GLY A 112 -3.27 8.92 -3.17
N ALA A 113 -3.78 9.05 -4.40
CA ALA A 113 -4.13 7.94 -5.28
C ALA A 113 -3.19 7.92 -6.48
N ARG A 114 -2.68 6.73 -6.88
CA ARG A 114 -1.77 6.56 -8.02
C ARG A 114 -1.98 5.22 -8.69
N SER A 115 -1.61 5.14 -9.98
CA SER A 115 -1.35 3.87 -10.64
C SER A 115 0.05 3.35 -10.30
N TRP A 116 0.31 2.07 -10.60
CA TRP A 116 1.67 1.53 -10.53
C TRP A 116 2.62 2.26 -11.48
N TYR A 117 2.10 2.67 -12.66
CA TYR A 117 2.86 3.45 -13.63
C TYR A 117 3.29 4.81 -13.06
N ASP A 118 2.36 5.58 -12.47
CA ASP A 118 2.68 6.87 -11.86
C ASP A 118 3.72 6.72 -10.74
N PHE A 119 3.59 5.67 -9.94
CA PHE A 119 4.54 5.38 -8.86
C PHE A 119 5.92 5.04 -9.41
N ALA A 120 6.02 4.22 -10.47
CA ALA A 120 7.29 3.89 -11.13
C ALA A 120 7.97 5.11 -11.74
N VAL A 121 7.22 5.97 -12.42
CA VAL A 121 7.74 7.22 -13.01
C VAL A 121 8.31 8.14 -11.92
N GLU A 122 7.59 8.30 -10.80
CA GLU A 122 8.06 9.15 -9.71
C GLU A 122 9.31 8.58 -9.01
N ILE A 123 9.39 7.25 -8.85
CA ILE A 123 10.60 6.58 -8.33
C ILE A 123 11.80 6.86 -9.23
N ALA A 124 11.67 6.65 -10.55
CA ALA A 124 12.74 6.88 -11.52
C ALA A 124 13.20 8.35 -11.50
N ARG A 125 12.25 9.28 -11.52
CA ARG A 125 12.52 10.73 -11.46
C ARG A 125 13.29 11.09 -10.18
N ALA A 126 12.88 10.59 -9.02
CA ALA A 126 13.52 10.89 -7.74
C ALA A 126 14.90 10.22 -7.61
N ALA A 127 15.15 9.14 -8.34
CA ALA A 127 16.45 8.47 -8.40
C ALA A 127 17.41 9.10 -9.42
N GLY A 128 16.93 9.98 -10.32
CA GLY A 128 17.71 10.54 -11.43
C GLY A 128 17.92 9.56 -12.58
N HIS A 129 17.03 8.57 -12.74
CA HIS A 129 17.07 7.58 -13.83
C HIS A 129 16.24 8.10 -15.02
N ASP A 130 16.85 8.91 -15.87
CA ASP A 130 16.24 9.61 -17.01
C ASP A 130 16.41 8.87 -18.36
N THR A 131 17.23 7.84 -18.41
CA THR A 131 17.52 7.07 -19.63
C THR A 131 16.51 5.94 -19.90
N CYS A 132 15.83 5.45 -18.87
CA CYS A 132 14.86 4.37 -19.01
C CYS A 132 13.50 4.91 -19.45
N ARG A 133 13.02 4.46 -20.61
CA ARG A 133 11.66 4.77 -21.07
C ARG A 133 10.64 3.90 -20.33
N ILE A 134 9.78 4.54 -19.53
CA ILE A 134 8.70 3.86 -18.81
C ILE A 134 7.41 4.08 -19.58
N GLU A 135 6.77 3.00 -20.06
CA GLU A 135 5.51 3.07 -20.81
C GLU A 135 4.35 2.49 -20.02
N PRO A 136 3.16 3.14 -20.07
CA PRO A 136 1.98 2.58 -19.46
C PRO A 136 1.47 1.37 -20.27
N CYS A 137 1.02 0.32 -19.59
CA CYS A 137 0.32 -0.79 -20.20
C CYS A 137 -0.96 -1.11 -19.42
N ARG A 138 -1.86 -1.89 -20.01
CA ARG A 138 -3.07 -2.37 -19.35
C ARG A 138 -2.78 -3.67 -18.61
N THR A 139 -3.57 -3.96 -17.58
CA THR A 139 -3.55 -5.24 -16.87
C THR A 139 -3.71 -6.42 -17.83
N ALA A 140 -4.56 -6.28 -18.85
CA ALA A 140 -4.77 -7.32 -19.87
C ALA A 140 -3.51 -7.64 -20.69
N ASP A 141 -2.63 -6.66 -20.89
CA ASP A 141 -1.38 -6.80 -21.66
C ASP A 141 -0.20 -7.26 -20.79
N TYR A 142 -0.42 -7.35 -19.47
CA TYR A 142 0.59 -7.74 -18.50
C TYR A 142 0.15 -8.98 -17.69
N PRO A 143 0.27 -10.18 -18.25
CA PRO A 143 -0.26 -11.39 -17.62
C PRO A 143 0.44 -11.68 -16.28
N THR A 144 -0.34 -11.83 -15.23
CA THR A 144 0.11 -12.23 -13.90
C THR A 144 -0.62 -13.49 -13.43
N ARG A 145 0.03 -14.31 -12.59
CA ARG A 145 -0.59 -15.55 -12.06
C ARG A 145 -1.81 -15.28 -11.19
N ALA A 146 -1.87 -14.13 -10.55
CA ALA A 146 -2.97 -13.74 -9.67
C ALA A 146 -3.71 -12.54 -10.24
N GLN A 147 -5.03 -12.61 -10.29
CA GLN A 147 -5.87 -11.46 -10.60
C GLN A 147 -5.68 -10.38 -9.53
N ARG A 148 -5.37 -9.16 -9.95
CA ARG A 148 -5.23 -8.00 -9.06
C ARG A 148 -6.42 -7.07 -9.21
N PRO A 149 -6.89 -6.43 -8.11
CA PRO A 149 -7.99 -5.48 -8.19
C PRO A 149 -7.58 -4.24 -9.01
N ALA A 150 -8.51 -3.74 -9.83
CA ALA A 150 -8.30 -2.49 -10.57
C ALA A 150 -8.32 -1.26 -9.63
N TYR A 151 -9.04 -1.36 -8.52
CA TYR A 151 -9.16 -0.29 -7.53
C TYR A 151 -8.94 -0.82 -6.12
N SER A 152 -8.04 -0.19 -5.37
CA SER A 152 -7.64 -0.62 -4.03
C SER A 152 -7.45 0.53 -3.02
N LEU A 153 -8.06 1.69 -3.30
CA LEU A 153 -8.01 2.81 -2.36
C LEU A 153 -8.84 2.52 -1.11
N LEU A 154 -8.24 2.82 0.04
CA LEU A 154 -8.85 2.64 1.35
C LEU A 154 -9.23 4.00 1.96
N ASP A 155 -10.43 4.10 2.53
CA ASP A 155 -10.83 5.24 3.35
C ASP A 155 -10.11 5.17 4.70
N LYS A 156 -9.53 6.27 5.13
CA LYS A 156 -8.73 6.39 6.37
C LYS A 156 -9.42 7.27 7.43
N SER A 157 -10.65 7.65 7.17
CA SER A 157 -11.40 8.55 8.06
C SER A 157 -11.58 7.98 9.46
N LYS A 158 -11.80 6.65 9.55
CA LYS A 158 -11.97 5.96 10.84
C LYS A 158 -10.70 6.01 11.68
N VAL A 159 -9.55 5.60 11.12
CA VAL A 159 -8.28 5.59 11.85
C VAL A 159 -7.87 6.98 12.30
N ARG A 160 -8.08 8.00 11.46
CA ARG A 160 -7.83 9.40 11.81
C ARG A 160 -8.68 9.88 12.97
N ARG A 161 -10.00 9.67 12.89
CA ARG A 161 -10.93 10.10 13.97
C ARG A 161 -10.67 9.38 15.28
N THR A 162 -10.33 8.08 15.20
CA THR A 162 -10.17 7.25 16.40
C THR A 162 -8.87 7.52 17.13
N PHE A 163 -7.78 7.74 16.40
CA PHE A 163 -6.43 7.81 16.97
C PHE A 163 -5.76 9.19 16.80
N GLY A 164 -6.41 10.13 16.12
CA GLY A 164 -5.83 11.47 15.88
C GLY A 164 -4.61 11.45 14.96
N LEU A 165 -4.47 10.44 14.09
CA LEU A 165 -3.29 10.28 13.26
C LEU A 165 -3.24 11.28 12.11
N GLU A 166 -2.09 11.90 11.91
CA GLU A 166 -1.72 12.59 10.69
C GLU A 166 -1.03 11.59 9.76
N ILE A 167 -1.53 11.47 8.54
CA ILE A 167 -1.04 10.50 7.56
C ILE A 167 -0.29 11.27 6.47
N PRO A 168 1.00 10.98 6.24
CA PRO A 168 1.78 11.68 5.24
C PRO A 168 1.33 11.33 3.81
N HIS A 169 1.69 12.20 2.86
CA HIS A 169 1.45 11.93 1.45
C HIS A 169 2.49 10.92 0.93
N TRP A 170 2.05 9.92 0.13
CA TRP A 170 2.88 8.82 -0.37
C TRP A 170 4.21 9.28 -1.01
N ARG A 171 4.20 10.46 -1.66
CA ARG A 171 5.39 10.99 -2.33
C ARG A 171 6.47 11.42 -1.32
N GLU A 172 6.08 12.05 -0.23
CA GLU A 172 7.00 12.47 0.85
C GLU A 172 7.63 11.24 1.50
N SER A 173 6.81 10.25 1.83
CA SER A 173 7.22 8.97 2.40
C SER A 173 8.15 8.19 1.45
N MET A 174 7.88 8.22 0.14
CA MET A 174 8.75 7.63 -0.88
C MET A 174 10.12 8.31 -0.91
N LEU A 175 10.16 9.63 -0.91
CA LEU A 175 11.42 10.38 -0.91
C LEU A 175 12.23 10.10 0.37
N TYR A 176 11.55 10.00 1.51
CA TYR A 176 12.19 9.62 2.78
C TYR A 176 12.77 8.20 2.72
N CYS A 177 12.01 7.23 2.21
CA CYS A 177 12.50 5.86 2.01
C CYS A 177 13.74 5.81 1.09
N LEU A 178 13.73 6.55 -0.02
CA LEU A 178 14.88 6.65 -0.94
C LEU A 178 16.12 7.23 -0.25
N MET A 179 15.94 8.26 0.58
CA MET A 179 17.02 8.84 1.36
C MET A 179 17.63 7.83 2.34
N ARG A 180 16.79 7.04 3.01
CA ARG A 180 17.25 5.96 3.92
C ARG A 180 17.99 4.84 3.18
N LEU A 181 17.52 4.46 2.00
CA LEU A 181 18.22 3.47 1.16
C LEU A 181 19.64 3.93 0.79
N LYS A 182 19.82 5.22 0.45
CA LYS A 182 21.14 5.78 0.13
C LYS A 182 22.10 5.81 1.33
N LYS A 183 21.59 5.90 2.55
CA LYS A 183 22.41 5.91 3.77
C LYS A 183 22.86 4.50 4.22
N ASN A 184 22.13 3.48 3.80
CA ASN A 184 22.37 2.10 4.19
C ASN A 184 23.19 1.30 3.15
N ASN A 185 23.52 1.89 2.02
CA ASN A 185 24.44 1.39 0.99
C ASN A 185 25.77 2.13 1.04
#